data_e5d677325d38b1466de284211ad43005
#
_entry.id   e5d677325d38b1466de284211ad43005
#
_cell.length_a   1.000
_cell.length_b   1.000
_cell.length_c   1.000
_cell.angle_alpha   90.00
_cell.angle_beta   90.00
_cell.angle_gamma   90.00
#
_symmetry.space_group_name_H-M   'P 1'
#
loop_
_entity.id
_entity.type
_entity.pdbx_description
1 polymer ?
#
loop_
_entity_poly.entity_id
_entity_poly.type
_entity_poly.pdbx_seq_one_letter_code
_entity_poly.pdbx_strand_id
1 'polypeptide(L)'
;MLAYDFDIYKLQPFVHKYYDLRKPDLRLEFEEMMKSIKKSNLKIDVITYDEKKGWPIDIIYPEVTKYEENRKYFKDEEWNDIDVFFNSCVTNKNFPVAINFEIHYPNAKLVAEEVRKAGGKTFVAHVYRYNLEDEIAFLDMLRNDKIIDGVEVYHSSFTEKQSEKLLEYCNENNLLISGGTDCHRRKEKR
;
A
#
# COMPACT_ATOMS: atom_id res chain seq x y z
N MET A 1 -4.84 -5.57 1.55
CA MET A 1 -5.71 -6.73 1.89
C MET A 1 -4.98 -8.00 1.53
N LEU A 2 -5.05 -9.03 2.37
CA LEU A 2 -4.52 -10.37 2.11
C LEU A 2 -5.71 -11.31 1.87
N ALA A 3 -5.48 -12.37 1.09
CA ALA A 3 -6.46 -13.42 0.86
C ALA A 3 -5.81 -14.79 1.05
N TYR A 4 -6.53 -15.69 1.71
CA TYR A 4 -6.06 -17.04 2.01
C TYR A 4 -7.12 -18.08 1.64
N ASP A 5 -6.68 -19.31 1.44
CA ASP A 5 -7.52 -20.51 1.26
C ASP A 5 -8.55 -20.41 0.14
N PHE A 6 -8.21 -19.73 -0.94
CA PHE A 6 -9.07 -19.56 -2.11
C PHE A 6 -8.68 -20.49 -3.27
N ASP A 7 -9.67 -20.86 -4.07
CA ASP A 7 -9.46 -21.54 -5.33
C ASP A 7 -8.92 -20.55 -6.37
N ILE A 8 -7.65 -20.71 -6.73
CA ILE A 8 -6.96 -19.81 -7.67
C ILE A 8 -7.64 -19.77 -9.03
N TYR A 9 -8.19 -20.87 -9.51
CA TYR A 9 -8.84 -20.94 -10.82
C TYR A 9 -10.17 -20.17 -10.85
N LYS A 10 -10.87 -20.11 -9.72
CA LYS A 10 -12.08 -19.30 -9.58
C LYS A 10 -11.78 -17.81 -9.45
N LEU A 11 -10.68 -17.45 -8.78
CA LEU A 11 -10.31 -16.06 -8.61
C LEU A 11 -9.57 -15.46 -9.82
N GLN A 12 -8.90 -16.28 -10.60
CA GLN A 12 -8.09 -15.87 -11.77
C GLN A 12 -8.81 -14.96 -12.76
N PRO A 13 -10.07 -15.19 -13.16
CA PRO A 13 -10.77 -14.28 -14.08
C PRO A 13 -10.92 -12.86 -13.53
N PHE A 14 -11.14 -12.73 -12.23
CA PHE A 14 -11.21 -11.43 -11.56
C PHE A 14 -9.84 -10.76 -11.51
N VAL A 15 -8.80 -11.49 -11.13
CA VAL A 15 -7.42 -11.00 -11.13
C VAL A 15 -7.02 -10.55 -12.53
N HIS A 16 -7.27 -11.37 -13.55
CA HIS A 16 -7.01 -11.02 -14.94
C HIS A 16 -7.71 -9.72 -15.37
N LYS A 17 -8.99 -9.59 -15.05
CA LYS A 17 -9.76 -8.38 -15.36
C LYS A 17 -9.19 -7.11 -14.73
N TYR A 18 -8.70 -7.18 -13.49
CA TYR A 18 -8.26 -6.01 -12.72
C TYR A 18 -6.76 -5.83 -12.64
N TYR A 19 -5.98 -6.89 -12.83
CA TYR A 19 -4.52 -6.84 -12.74
C TYR A 19 -3.84 -6.92 -14.10
N ASP A 20 -4.19 -7.90 -14.93
CA ASP A 20 -3.49 -8.11 -16.19
C ASP A 20 -3.93 -7.11 -17.25
N LEU A 21 -5.22 -6.77 -17.28
CA LEU A 21 -5.75 -5.76 -18.21
C LEU A 21 -5.43 -4.33 -17.74
N ARG A 22 -5.22 -4.15 -16.46
CA ARG A 22 -4.82 -2.86 -15.92
C ARG A 22 -3.37 -2.87 -15.53
N LYS A 23 -2.58 -3.99 -15.73
CA LYS A 23 -1.23 -4.06 -15.18
C LYS A 23 -0.91 -2.76 -14.47
N PRO A 24 -0.67 -2.61 -13.15
CA PRO A 24 -0.58 -1.30 -12.53
C PRO A 24 0.21 -0.48 -13.52
N ASP A 25 -0.46 0.42 -14.27
CA ASP A 25 0.19 1.01 -15.42
C ASP A 25 1.21 1.91 -14.77
N LEU A 26 2.36 1.28 -14.43
CA LEU A 26 3.45 1.93 -13.75
C LEU A 26 3.85 3.18 -14.52
N ARG A 27 3.57 3.19 -15.83
CA ARG A 27 3.67 4.39 -16.65
C ARG A 27 2.61 5.42 -16.25
N LEU A 28 1.38 5.01 -16.06
CA LEU A 28 0.30 5.90 -15.65
C LEU A 28 0.55 6.44 -14.24
N GLU A 29 1.01 5.60 -13.33
CA GLU A 29 1.44 6.00 -11.98
C GLU A 29 2.56 7.03 -12.03
N PHE A 30 3.59 6.77 -12.86
CA PHE A 30 4.67 7.72 -13.10
C PHE A 30 4.16 9.05 -13.67
N GLU A 31 3.28 8.99 -14.66
CA GLU A 31 2.71 10.20 -15.29
C GLU A 31 1.88 11.03 -14.31
N GLU A 32 1.14 10.38 -13.40
CA GLU A 32 0.40 11.06 -12.34
C GLU A 32 1.33 11.73 -11.31
N MET A 33 2.38 11.02 -10.87
CA MET A 33 3.40 11.62 -10.00
C MET A 33 4.05 12.83 -10.68
N MET A 34 4.45 12.71 -11.94
CA MET A 34 5.03 13.80 -12.72
C MET A 34 4.07 14.97 -12.90
N LYS A 35 2.78 14.69 -13.09
CA LYS A 35 1.73 15.72 -13.18
C LYS A 35 1.56 16.48 -11.86
N SER A 36 1.65 15.80 -10.74
CA SER A 36 1.61 16.40 -9.40
C SER A 36 2.86 17.25 -9.16
N ILE A 37 4.05 16.73 -9.47
CA ILE A 37 5.33 17.45 -9.33
C ILE A 37 5.34 18.73 -10.19
N LYS A 38 4.87 18.66 -11.42
CA LYS A 38 4.78 19.85 -12.32
C LYS A 38 3.89 20.97 -11.78
N LYS A 39 2.93 20.63 -10.90
CA LYS A 39 2.06 21.62 -10.22
C LYS A 39 2.68 22.14 -8.93
N SER A 40 3.76 21.54 -8.47
CA SER A 40 4.49 21.93 -7.26
C SER A 40 5.66 22.85 -7.59
N ASN A 41 6.36 23.31 -6.57
CA ASN A 41 7.60 24.08 -6.69
C ASN A 41 8.85 23.19 -6.66
N LEU A 42 8.70 21.87 -6.83
CA LEU A 42 9.82 20.95 -6.85
C LEU A 42 10.59 21.08 -8.17
N LYS A 43 11.90 21.16 -8.05
CA LYS A 43 12.82 21.14 -9.18
C LYS A 43 13.16 19.71 -9.52
N ILE A 44 12.96 19.33 -10.77
CA ILE A 44 13.37 18.05 -11.34
C ILE A 44 13.77 18.24 -12.80
N ASP A 45 14.58 17.33 -13.34
CA ASP A 45 14.84 17.27 -14.77
C ASP A 45 13.65 16.69 -15.55
N VAL A 46 13.69 16.81 -16.85
CA VAL A 46 12.75 16.12 -17.73
C VAL A 46 13.15 14.65 -17.79
N ILE A 47 12.36 13.81 -17.15
CA ILE A 47 12.57 12.36 -17.08
C ILE A 47 11.41 11.61 -17.76
N THR A 48 11.72 10.42 -18.24
CA THR A 48 10.74 9.50 -18.83
C THR A 48 10.72 8.19 -18.04
N TYR A 49 9.57 7.53 -18.03
CA TYR A 49 9.45 6.24 -17.40
C TYR A 49 10.22 5.16 -18.17
N ASP A 50 11.02 4.40 -17.46
CA ASP A 50 11.77 3.25 -17.98
C ASP A 50 11.48 2.03 -17.06
N GLU A 51 10.72 1.07 -17.56
CA GLU A 51 10.33 -0.15 -16.82
C GLU A 51 11.54 -0.95 -16.31
N LYS A 52 12.70 -0.84 -16.97
CA LYS A 52 13.93 -1.52 -16.53
C LYS A 52 14.52 -0.94 -15.25
N LYS A 53 14.13 0.27 -14.88
CA LYS A 53 14.60 0.93 -13.65
C LYS A 53 13.76 0.59 -12.42
N GLY A 54 12.68 -0.19 -12.58
CA GLY A 54 11.83 -0.60 -11.49
C GLY A 54 10.54 0.20 -11.36
N TRP A 55 10.13 0.49 -10.13
CA TRP A 55 8.91 1.21 -9.84
C TRP A 55 9.04 2.72 -10.14
N PRO A 56 7.95 3.45 -10.39
CA PRO A 56 7.98 4.90 -10.58
C PRO A 56 8.75 5.65 -9.50
N ILE A 57 8.63 5.23 -8.26
CA ILE A 57 9.33 5.83 -7.13
C ILE A 57 10.86 5.66 -7.22
N ASP A 58 11.35 4.54 -7.79
CA ASP A 58 12.78 4.28 -7.96
C ASP A 58 13.41 5.25 -8.98
N ILE A 59 12.59 5.89 -9.82
CA ILE A 59 13.01 6.90 -10.81
C ILE A 59 12.80 8.31 -10.24
N ILE A 60 11.69 8.57 -9.59
CA ILE A 60 11.29 9.92 -9.16
C ILE A 60 12.03 10.36 -7.90
N TYR A 61 12.18 9.48 -6.91
CA TYR A 61 12.86 9.84 -5.66
C TYR A 61 14.30 10.32 -5.88
N PRO A 62 15.16 9.63 -6.65
CA PRO A 62 16.50 10.12 -6.94
C PRO A 62 16.51 11.47 -7.67
N GLU A 63 15.54 11.73 -8.55
CA GLU A 63 15.44 13.00 -9.24
C GLU A 63 14.99 14.14 -8.34
N VAL A 64 14.08 13.90 -7.42
CA VAL A 64 13.64 14.89 -6.42
C VAL A 64 14.80 15.22 -5.47
N THR A 65 15.50 14.21 -4.96
CA THR A 65 16.58 14.37 -3.98
C THR A 65 17.91 14.83 -4.59
N LYS A 66 18.04 14.82 -5.91
CA LYS A 66 19.17 15.38 -6.65
C LYS A 66 19.35 16.89 -6.42
N TYR A 67 18.25 17.59 -6.17
CA TYR A 67 18.23 19.04 -5.99
C TYR A 67 18.06 19.41 -4.53
N GLU A 68 19.13 19.84 -3.86
CA GLU A 68 19.11 20.24 -2.43
C GLU A 68 18.08 21.35 -2.15
N GLU A 69 17.73 22.16 -3.14
CA GLU A 69 16.67 23.17 -3.05
C GLU A 69 15.28 22.57 -2.73
N ASN A 70 15.06 21.27 -3.03
CA ASN A 70 13.83 20.57 -2.73
C ASN A 70 13.75 20.14 -1.27
N ARG A 71 14.88 19.99 -0.58
CA ARG A 71 14.95 19.44 0.78
C ARG A 71 14.04 20.16 1.76
N LYS A 72 13.88 21.47 1.62
CA LYS A 72 13.01 22.29 2.48
C LYS A 72 11.53 21.89 2.51
N TYR A 73 11.09 21.06 1.55
CA TYR A 73 9.71 20.55 1.46
C TYR A 73 9.51 19.22 2.17
N PHE A 74 10.59 18.59 2.64
CA PHE A 74 10.59 17.24 3.20
C PHE A 74 11.23 17.25 4.59
N LYS A 75 10.81 16.29 5.43
CA LYS A 75 11.52 15.97 6.67
C LYS A 75 12.82 15.22 6.35
N ASP A 76 13.77 15.22 7.27
CA ASP A 76 15.04 14.52 7.08
C ASP A 76 14.87 13.01 6.82
N GLU A 77 13.90 12.39 7.47
CA GLU A 77 13.56 10.98 7.29
C GLU A 77 13.03 10.69 5.87
N GLU A 78 12.14 11.56 5.38
CA GLU A 78 11.57 11.48 4.02
C GLU A 78 12.63 11.74 2.95
N TRP A 79 13.57 12.64 3.24
CA TRP A 79 14.66 12.98 2.32
C TRP A 79 15.71 11.89 2.18
N ASN A 80 15.97 11.12 3.25
CA ASN A 80 17.07 10.15 3.29
C ASN A 80 16.62 8.69 3.10
N ASP A 81 15.31 8.40 3.04
CA ASP A 81 14.79 7.05 2.93
C ASP A 81 13.63 6.99 1.94
N ILE A 82 13.81 6.19 0.88
CA ILE A 82 12.83 6.04 -0.21
C ILE A 82 11.52 5.40 0.27
N ASP A 83 11.58 4.48 1.24
CA ASP A 83 10.38 3.82 1.76
C ASP A 83 9.58 4.79 2.65
N VAL A 84 10.27 5.63 3.42
CA VAL A 84 9.65 6.71 4.19
C VAL A 84 9.05 7.76 3.25
N PHE A 85 9.80 8.17 2.22
CA PHE A 85 9.31 9.09 1.20
C PHE A 85 8.03 8.56 0.54
N PHE A 86 8.02 7.31 0.11
CA PHE A 86 6.83 6.69 -0.49
C PHE A 86 5.65 6.72 0.47
N ASN A 87 5.82 6.20 1.69
CA ASN A 87 4.72 6.07 2.66
C ASN A 87 4.21 7.42 3.18
N SER A 88 5.05 8.45 3.31
CA SER A 88 4.68 9.73 3.90
C SER A 88 4.32 10.79 2.86
N CYS A 89 4.89 10.73 1.66
CA CYS A 89 4.73 11.77 0.64
C CYS A 89 3.86 11.30 -0.54
N VAL A 90 4.10 10.10 -1.08
CA VAL A 90 3.36 9.61 -2.26
C VAL A 90 1.93 9.22 -1.92
N THR A 91 1.72 8.62 -0.75
CA THR A 91 0.39 8.22 -0.28
C THR A 91 -0.40 9.36 0.39
N ASN A 92 0.23 10.48 0.68
CA ASN A 92 -0.38 11.61 1.36
C ASN A 92 -0.94 12.63 0.36
N LYS A 93 -2.27 12.68 0.24
CA LYS A 93 -3.01 13.55 -0.70
C LYS A 93 -2.61 15.04 -0.67
N ASN A 94 -2.00 15.49 0.41
CA ASN A 94 -1.58 16.89 0.59
C ASN A 94 -0.14 17.14 0.12
N PHE A 95 0.57 16.13 -0.33
CA PHE A 95 1.96 16.25 -0.74
C PHE A 95 2.13 16.47 -2.26
N PRO A 96 3.15 17.23 -2.70
CA PRO A 96 3.38 17.54 -4.12
C PRO A 96 3.59 16.34 -5.03
N VAL A 97 4.00 15.20 -4.48
CA VAL A 97 4.26 13.96 -5.23
C VAL A 97 3.14 12.93 -5.07
N ALA A 98 2.06 13.29 -4.38
CA ALA A 98 0.97 12.37 -4.08
C ALA A 98 0.24 11.90 -5.34
N ILE A 99 -0.16 10.63 -5.32
CA ILE A 99 -1.04 10.04 -6.33
C ILE A 99 -2.32 9.53 -5.70
N ASN A 100 -3.37 9.49 -6.49
CA ASN A 100 -4.63 8.89 -6.07
C ASN A 100 -4.65 7.41 -6.46
N PHE A 101 -4.27 6.54 -5.54
CA PHE A 101 -4.31 5.09 -5.74
C PHE A 101 -5.72 4.52 -5.92
N GLU A 102 -6.76 5.22 -5.47
CA GLU A 102 -8.15 4.71 -5.54
C GLU A 102 -8.62 4.43 -6.96
N ILE A 103 -8.06 5.16 -7.95
CA ILE A 103 -8.43 4.98 -9.36
C ILE A 103 -7.81 3.72 -9.99
N HIS A 104 -6.79 3.15 -9.34
CA HIS A 104 -6.03 2.02 -9.88
C HIS A 104 -6.48 0.67 -9.31
N TYR A 105 -7.17 0.66 -8.17
CA TYR A 105 -7.51 -0.56 -7.46
C TYR A 105 -9.03 -0.80 -7.38
N PRO A 106 -9.46 -2.07 -7.44
CA PRO A 106 -10.86 -2.40 -7.21
C PRO A 106 -11.23 -2.07 -5.77
N ASN A 107 -12.50 -1.74 -5.57
CA ASN A 107 -13.05 -1.52 -4.23
C ASN A 107 -12.85 -2.74 -3.34
N ALA A 108 -12.46 -2.54 -2.08
CA ALA A 108 -12.17 -3.61 -1.14
C ALA A 108 -13.35 -4.59 -0.93
N LYS A 109 -14.59 -4.10 -0.94
CA LYS A 109 -15.79 -4.93 -0.84
C LYS A 109 -15.93 -5.87 -2.04
N LEU A 110 -15.71 -5.36 -3.24
CA LEU A 110 -15.71 -6.19 -4.45
C LEU A 110 -14.64 -7.28 -4.39
N VAL A 111 -13.42 -6.94 -3.94
CA VAL A 111 -12.33 -7.92 -3.76
C VAL A 111 -12.75 -9.01 -2.77
N ALA A 112 -13.33 -8.62 -1.62
CA ALA A 112 -13.77 -9.54 -0.59
C ALA A 112 -14.87 -10.49 -1.11
N GLU A 113 -15.82 -9.97 -1.88
CA GLU A 113 -16.88 -10.78 -2.50
C GLU A 113 -16.31 -11.82 -3.49
N GLU A 114 -15.36 -11.42 -4.34
CA GLU A 114 -14.74 -12.33 -5.30
C GLU A 114 -13.87 -13.40 -4.62
N VAL A 115 -13.12 -13.02 -3.59
CA VAL A 115 -12.35 -13.98 -2.77
C VAL A 115 -13.28 -14.99 -2.11
N ARG A 116 -14.43 -14.57 -1.54
CA ARG A 116 -15.41 -15.48 -0.93
C ARG A 116 -16.08 -16.40 -1.97
N LYS A 117 -16.40 -15.91 -3.17
CA LYS A 117 -16.88 -16.75 -4.27
C LYS A 117 -15.87 -17.84 -4.65
N ALA A 118 -14.60 -17.55 -4.48
CA ALA A 118 -13.52 -18.53 -4.66
C ALA A 118 -13.28 -19.43 -3.44
N GLY A 119 -14.08 -19.31 -2.37
CA GLY A 119 -13.97 -20.10 -1.14
C GLY A 119 -13.02 -19.52 -0.10
N GLY A 120 -12.35 -18.41 -0.40
CA GLY A 120 -11.31 -17.83 0.43
C GLY A 120 -11.79 -16.91 1.54
N LYS A 121 -10.82 -16.39 2.28
CA LYS A 121 -10.95 -15.47 3.42
C LYS A 121 -10.11 -14.23 3.19
N THR A 122 -10.60 -13.09 3.64
CA THR A 122 -9.93 -11.79 3.49
C THR A 122 -9.46 -11.23 4.83
N PHE A 123 -8.26 -10.64 4.83
CA PHE A 123 -7.64 -10.08 6.02
C PHE A 123 -7.16 -8.66 5.78
N VAL A 124 -7.22 -7.79 6.80
CA VAL A 124 -6.50 -6.53 6.80
C VAL A 124 -5.01 -6.81 6.98
N ALA A 125 -4.20 -6.30 6.06
CA ALA A 125 -2.75 -6.35 6.17
C ALA A 125 -2.25 -5.18 7.04
N HIS A 126 -1.22 -5.38 7.84
CA HIS A 126 -0.38 -4.37 8.52
C HIS A 126 -1.11 -3.04 8.89
N VAL A 127 -2.25 -3.09 9.60
CA VAL A 127 -3.17 -1.96 9.84
C VAL A 127 -2.49 -0.71 10.42
N TYR A 128 -1.49 -0.87 11.29
CA TYR A 128 -0.76 0.28 11.87
C TYR A 128 0.10 1.05 10.87
N ARG A 129 0.31 0.51 9.65
CA ARG A 129 1.01 1.24 8.59
C ARG A 129 0.12 2.19 7.79
N TYR A 130 -1.18 2.22 8.07
CA TYR A 130 -2.11 3.11 7.37
C TYR A 130 -2.15 4.52 7.94
N ASN A 131 -1.47 4.78 9.08
CA ASN A 131 -1.46 6.08 9.77
C ASN A 131 -2.87 6.60 10.05
N LEU A 132 -3.74 5.73 10.55
CA LEU A 132 -5.11 6.06 10.90
C LEU A 132 -5.16 6.77 12.25
N GLU A 133 -6.20 7.57 12.46
CA GLU A 133 -6.48 8.16 13.79
C GLU A 133 -6.98 7.10 14.78
N ASP A 134 -7.74 6.11 14.30
CA ASP A 134 -8.27 5.00 15.09
C ASP A 134 -8.35 3.72 14.24
N GLU A 135 -7.39 2.82 14.46
CA GLU A 135 -7.33 1.54 13.76
C GLU A 135 -8.48 0.62 14.13
N ILE A 136 -8.96 0.68 15.38
CA ILE A 136 -10.06 -0.18 15.84
C ILE A 136 -11.38 0.24 15.20
N ALA A 137 -11.68 1.53 15.16
CA ALA A 137 -12.85 2.03 14.44
C ALA A 137 -12.81 1.67 12.94
N PHE A 138 -11.63 1.70 12.32
CA PHE A 138 -11.46 1.25 10.94
C PHE A 138 -11.71 -0.26 10.77
N LEU A 139 -11.20 -1.09 11.68
CA LEU A 139 -11.46 -2.53 11.68
C LEU A 139 -12.94 -2.85 11.89
N ASP A 140 -13.62 -2.13 12.79
CA ASP A 140 -15.07 -2.27 13.03
C ASP A 140 -15.87 -1.94 11.77
N MET A 141 -15.53 -0.88 11.07
CA MET A 141 -16.16 -0.52 9.79
C MET A 141 -16.02 -1.67 8.79
N LEU A 142 -14.82 -2.18 8.58
CA LEU A 142 -14.56 -3.27 7.62
C LEU A 142 -15.28 -4.58 8.01
N ARG A 143 -15.33 -4.90 9.30
CA ARG A 143 -16.04 -6.06 9.83
C ARG A 143 -17.53 -5.94 9.64
N ASN A 144 -18.12 -4.79 10.00
CA ASN A 144 -19.56 -4.54 9.88
C ASN A 144 -20.03 -4.59 8.42
N ASP A 145 -19.19 -4.08 7.49
CA ASP A 145 -19.43 -4.16 6.06
C ASP A 145 -19.09 -5.54 5.45
N LYS A 146 -18.69 -6.49 6.29
CA LYS A 146 -18.32 -7.87 5.89
C LYS A 146 -17.19 -7.88 4.85
N ILE A 147 -16.25 -6.94 4.93
CA ILE A 147 -15.12 -6.88 4.01
C ILE A 147 -13.99 -7.79 4.47
N ILE A 148 -13.85 -8.02 5.78
CA ILE A 148 -12.80 -8.84 6.37
C ILE A 148 -13.35 -10.04 7.13
N ASP A 149 -12.60 -11.13 7.09
CA ASP A 149 -12.76 -12.33 7.89
C ASP A 149 -11.70 -12.42 8.99
N GLY A 150 -10.63 -11.63 8.89
CA GLY A 150 -9.52 -11.63 9.83
C GLY A 150 -8.62 -10.41 9.73
N VAL A 151 -7.59 -10.40 10.57
CA VAL A 151 -6.59 -9.31 10.68
C VAL A 151 -5.19 -9.91 10.74
N GLU A 152 -4.23 -9.24 10.11
CA GLU A 152 -2.81 -9.53 10.31
C GLU A 152 -2.39 -8.98 11.68
N VAL A 153 -2.32 -9.86 12.67
CA VAL A 153 -2.00 -9.53 14.07
C VAL A 153 -0.49 -9.47 14.28
N TYR A 154 0.24 -10.36 13.61
CA TYR A 154 1.70 -10.46 13.74
C TYR A 154 2.38 -9.91 12.50
N HIS A 155 3.02 -8.76 12.63
CA HIS A 155 3.79 -8.16 11.54
C HIS A 155 5.14 -7.68 12.04
N SER A 156 6.18 -7.78 11.19
CA SER A 156 7.56 -7.44 11.56
C SER A 156 7.78 -5.98 12.00
N SER A 157 6.86 -5.07 11.62
CA SER A 157 6.91 -3.66 12.02
C SER A 157 6.07 -3.34 13.26
N PHE A 158 5.37 -4.31 13.84
CA PHE A 158 4.53 -4.06 15.01
C PHE A 158 5.31 -4.22 16.30
N THR A 159 4.95 -3.41 17.29
CA THR A 159 5.36 -3.61 18.67
C THR A 159 4.53 -4.75 19.29
N GLU A 160 5.05 -5.35 20.37
CA GLU A 160 4.35 -6.38 21.12
C GLU A 160 2.95 -5.91 21.58
N LYS A 161 2.86 -4.69 22.11
CA LYS A 161 1.59 -4.07 22.53
C LYS A 161 0.58 -3.91 21.39
N GLN A 162 1.05 -3.60 20.19
CA GLN A 162 0.19 -3.50 19.02
C GLN A 162 -0.37 -4.86 18.62
N SER A 163 0.47 -5.91 18.64
CA SER A 163 0.05 -7.28 18.36
C SER A 163 -0.92 -7.80 19.44
N GLU A 164 -0.67 -7.53 20.72
CA GLU A 164 -1.57 -7.88 21.81
C GLU A 164 -2.95 -7.23 21.66
N LYS A 165 -2.99 -5.91 21.35
CA LYS A 165 -4.24 -5.17 21.12
C LYS A 165 -5.05 -5.76 19.97
N LEU A 166 -4.40 -6.13 18.86
CA LEU A 166 -5.08 -6.75 17.71
C LEU A 166 -5.53 -8.19 18.02
N LEU A 167 -4.75 -8.93 18.80
CA LEU A 167 -5.10 -10.28 19.22
C LEU A 167 -6.35 -10.29 20.10
N GLU A 168 -6.42 -9.38 21.08
CA GLU A 168 -7.59 -9.18 21.93
C GLU A 168 -8.82 -8.82 21.08
N TYR A 169 -8.68 -7.83 20.20
CA TYR A 169 -9.74 -7.43 19.28
C TYR A 169 -10.25 -8.59 18.41
N CYS A 170 -9.36 -9.40 17.85
CA CYS A 170 -9.74 -10.55 17.03
C CYS A 170 -10.51 -11.62 17.86
N ASN A 171 -10.06 -11.90 19.07
CA ASN A 171 -10.69 -12.87 19.96
C ASN A 171 -12.10 -12.41 20.38
N GLU A 172 -12.28 -11.14 20.75
CA GLU A 172 -13.58 -10.57 21.13
C GLU A 172 -14.58 -10.56 19.97
N ASN A 173 -14.09 -10.40 18.74
CA ASN A 173 -14.93 -10.28 17.55
C ASN A 173 -15.00 -11.55 16.68
N ASN A 174 -14.44 -12.67 17.15
CA ASN A 174 -14.37 -13.95 16.42
C ASN A 174 -13.76 -13.81 15.02
N LEU A 175 -12.73 -12.96 14.89
CA LEU A 175 -11.98 -12.79 13.64
C LEU A 175 -10.82 -13.76 13.56
N LEU A 176 -10.47 -14.16 12.35
CA LEU A 176 -9.29 -14.97 12.06
C LEU A 176 -8.01 -14.15 12.23
N ILE A 177 -6.91 -14.84 12.52
CA ILE A 177 -5.61 -14.24 12.79
C ILE A 177 -4.61 -14.71 11.74
N SER A 178 -3.83 -13.75 11.20
CA SER A 178 -2.70 -14.05 10.32
C SER A 178 -1.43 -13.34 10.78
N GLY A 179 -0.32 -13.64 10.11
CA GLY A 179 0.95 -12.97 10.32
C GLY A 179 1.77 -12.91 9.02
N GLY A 180 2.62 -11.89 8.91
CA GLY A 180 3.44 -11.67 7.74
C GLY A 180 4.58 -10.68 8.00
N THR A 181 5.37 -10.42 6.97
CA THR A 181 6.53 -9.52 7.03
C THR A 181 6.50 -8.43 5.96
N ASP A 182 5.53 -8.50 5.04
CA ASP A 182 5.43 -7.60 3.88
C ASP A 182 6.76 -7.47 3.11
N CYS A 183 7.48 -8.61 2.96
CA CYS A 183 8.81 -8.64 2.36
C CYS A 183 8.72 -8.55 0.83
N HIS A 184 9.07 -7.40 0.27
CA HIS A 184 9.10 -7.14 -1.17
C HIS A 184 10.49 -7.28 -1.80
N ARG A 185 11.56 -7.24 -0.99
CA ARG A 185 12.94 -7.29 -1.47
C ARG A 185 13.74 -8.31 -0.66
N ARG A 186 14.49 -9.21 -1.33
CA ARG A 186 15.55 -9.95 -0.65
C ARG A 186 16.59 -8.96 -0.18
N LYS A 187 16.77 -8.81 1.15
CA LYS A 187 17.97 -8.16 1.67
C LYS A 187 19.14 -9.08 1.30
N GLU A 188 19.98 -8.66 0.39
CA GLU A 188 21.29 -9.30 0.22
C GLU A 188 21.99 -9.23 1.57
N LYS A 189 22.37 -10.40 2.10
CA LYS A 189 23.22 -10.46 3.29
C LYS A 189 24.54 -9.78 2.93
N ARG A 190 24.77 -8.59 3.46
CA ARG A 190 26.10 -7.98 3.51
C ARG A 190 26.95 -8.70 4.54
#